data_0716b87472050da17d707cc6abd8abc1
#
_entry.id   0716b87472050da17d707cc6abd8abc1
#
_cell.length_a   1.000
_cell.length_b   1.000
_cell.length_c   1.000
_cell.angle_alpha   90.00
_cell.angle_beta   90.00
_cell.angle_gamma   90.00
#
_symmetry.space_group_name_H-M   'P 1'
#
loop_
_entity.id
_entity.type
_entity.pdbx_description
1 polymer ?
#
loop_
_entity_poly.entity_id
_entity_poly.type
_entity_poly.pdbx_seq_one_letter_code
_entity_poly.pdbx_strand_id
1 'polypeptide(L)'
;NCPEEKLPWVMAVPFAWQAHGVGHYYHDYSKSNFCIYFAEVSVDLDTGDARLENVAVGSDVGQVIDPATLEMQFHGGFGAACADTGLMEENVIDRPTGRAMTGSMIDYKWRPFNEFPPIDVVIQESQPNISRWKAVGLGEISGSAGPAAMMMAISNAIGTNYCEYPASRQGILRAMGKLKEGK
;
A
#
# COMPACT_ATOMS: atom_id res chain seq x y z
N ASN A 1 8.40 -25.90 28.87
CA ASN A 1 8.50 -25.89 30.32
C ASN A 1 8.75 -24.45 30.74
N CYS A 2 7.72 -23.77 31.19
CA CYS A 2 7.85 -22.45 31.81
C CYS A 2 8.32 -22.66 33.27
N PRO A 3 9.36 -21.97 33.75
CA PRO A 3 9.77 -22.07 35.13
C PRO A 3 8.62 -21.67 36.05
N GLU A 4 8.40 -22.42 37.11
CA GLU A 4 7.32 -22.21 38.10
C GLU A 4 7.27 -20.81 38.70
N GLU A 5 8.41 -20.15 38.81
CA GLU A 5 8.56 -18.77 39.32
C GLU A 5 7.81 -17.69 38.49
N LYS A 6 7.40 -17.99 37.27
CA LYS A 6 6.71 -17.04 36.37
C LYS A 6 5.19 -17.22 36.32
N LEU A 7 4.66 -18.20 37.06
CA LEU A 7 3.23 -18.50 37.09
C LEU A 7 2.36 -17.70 38.06
N PRO A 8 2.87 -17.04 39.11
CA PRO A 8 2.03 -16.47 40.16
C PRO A 8 1.04 -15.38 39.69
N TRP A 9 1.43 -14.61 38.70
CA TRP A 9 0.57 -13.52 38.20
C TRP A 9 -0.56 -14.00 37.29
N VAL A 10 -0.35 -15.12 36.58
CA VAL A 10 -1.37 -15.76 35.74
C VAL A 10 -2.47 -16.36 36.60
N MET A 11 -2.10 -16.87 37.77
CA MET A 11 -3.05 -17.43 38.75
C MET A 11 -3.86 -16.39 39.50
N ALA A 12 -3.44 -15.12 39.47
CA ALA A 12 -4.12 -14.02 40.19
C ALA A 12 -5.34 -13.48 39.38
N VAL A 13 -5.54 -13.91 38.19
CA VAL A 13 -6.71 -13.49 37.36
C VAL A 13 -7.76 -14.60 37.40
N PRO A 14 -8.79 -14.50 38.25
CA PRO A 14 -9.85 -15.50 38.27
C PRO A 14 -10.54 -15.53 36.90
N PHE A 15 -10.65 -16.73 36.32
CA PHE A 15 -11.24 -17.02 35.00
C PHE A 15 -10.37 -16.86 33.76
N ALA A 16 -9.08 -16.56 33.88
CA ALA A 16 -8.19 -16.54 32.72
C ALA A 16 -7.52 -17.91 32.51
N TRP A 17 -8.12 -18.78 31.75
CA TRP A 17 -7.48 -20.01 31.22
C TRP A 17 -6.60 -19.67 29.98
N GLN A 18 -5.72 -18.68 30.10
CA GLN A 18 -4.86 -18.27 29.04
C GLN A 18 -3.40 -18.46 29.45
N ALA A 19 -2.69 -19.27 28.70
CA ALA A 19 -1.24 -19.37 28.78
C ALA A 19 -0.63 -18.37 27.78
N HIS A 20 0.12 -17.39 28.25
CA HIS A 20 0.85 -16.45 27.42
C HIS A 20 2.31 -16.85 27.36
N GLY A 21 2.81 -17.09 26.15
CA GLY A 21 4.23 -17.27 25.89
C GLY A 21 4.74 -16.08 25.07
N VAL A 22 5.80 -15.44 25.55
CA VAL A 22 6.49 -14.38 24.79
C VAL A 22 7.84 -14.91 24.36
N GLY A 23 8.05 -14.97 23.04
CA GLY A 23 9.33 -15.30 22.45
C GLY A 23 9.90 -14.08 21.73
N HIS A 24 11.16 -13.77 22.00
CA HIS A 24 11.90 -12.75 21.25
C HIS A 24 12.93 -13.44 20.37
N TYR A 25 12.92 -13.09 19.10
CA TYR A 25 13.95 -13.51 18.16
C TYR A 25 14.71 -12.28 17.66
N TYR A 26 16.00 -12.27 17.98
CA TYR A 26 16.92 -11.25 17.48
C TYR A 26 17.78 -11.87 16.38
N HIS A 27 17.99 -11.16 15.29
CA HIS A 27 18.86 -11.59 14.19
C HIS A 27 19.98 -10.58 13.98
N ASP A 28 21.15 -11.10 13.67
CA ASP A 28 22.39 -10.31 13.57
C ASP A 28 22.61 -9.68 12.19
N TYR A 29 21.67 -9.84 11.25
CA TYR A 29 21.80 -9.29 9.91
C TYR A 29 20.60 -8.43 9.52
N SER A 30 20.92 -7.42 8.73
CA SER A 30 19.91 -6.60 8.09
C SER A 30 19.14 -7.46 7.06
N LYS A 31 17.84 -7.48 7.18
CA LYS A 31 16.95 -8.13 6.23
C LYS A 31 16.38 -7.05 5.34
N SER A 32 16.47 -7.27 4.05
CA SER A 32 15.79 -6.43 3.07
C SER A 32 14.96 -7.31 2.15
N ASN A 33 13.76 -6.91 1.90
CA ASN A 33 12.97 -7.36 0.79
C ASN A 33 12.84 -6.20 -0.21
N PHE A 34 12.44 -6.49 -1.41
CA PHE A 34 12.15 -5.47 -2.41
C PHE A 34 10.82 -5.74 -3.07
N CYS A 35 10.27 -4.70 -3.64
CA CYS A 35 9.04 -4.74 -4.37
C CYS A 35 9.15 -3.86 -5.61
N ILE A 36 8.70 -4.36 -6.74
CA ILE A 36 8.65 -3.64 -8.01
C ILE A 36 7.21 -3.63 -8.49
N TYR A 37 6.70 -2.46 -8.85
CA TYR A 37 5.38 -2.30 -9.40
C TYR A 37 5.42 -1.84 -10.84
N PHE A 38 4.51 -2.39 -11.64
CA PHE A 38 4.15 -1.94 -12.96
C PHE A 38 2.68 -1.60 -12.96
N ALA A 39 2.32 -0.45 -13.51
CA ALA A 39 0.94 0.00 -13.59
C ALA A 39 0.60 0.36 -15.04
N GLU A 40 -0.58 -0.05 -15.46
CA GLU A 40 -1.19 0.37 -16.71
C GLU A 40 -2.35 1.30 -16.38
N VAL A 41 -2.35 2.48 -16.98
CA VAL A 41 -3.41 3.48 -16.79
C VAL A 41 -3.95 3.94 -18.11
N SER A 42 -5.25 4.21 -18.14
CA SER A 42 -5.90 4.99 -19.19
C SER A 42 -6.20 6.39 -18.68
N VAL A 43 -6.04 7.38 -19.54
CA VAL A 43 -6.36 8.78 -19.22
C VAL A 43 -7.28 9.34 -20.29
N ASP A 44 -8.44 9.80 -19.86
CA ASP A 44 -9.33 10.57 -20.71
C ASP A 44 -8.74 11.97 -20.89
N LEU A 45 -8.29 12.27 -22.09
CA LEU A 45 -7.58 13.52 -22.38
C LEU A 45 -8.49 14.75 -22.33
N ASP A 46 -9.80 14.59 -22.37
CA ASP A 46 -10.74 15.72 -22.35
C ASP A 46 -11.18 16.05 -20.93
N THR A 47 -11.30 15.06 -20.07
CA THR A 47 -11.75 15.21 -18.69
C THR A 47 -10.63 15.16 -17.65
N GLY A 48 -9.47 14.61 -18.02
CA GLY A 48 -8.37 14.34 -17.10
C GLY A 48 -8.64 13.15 -16.18
N ASP A 49 -9.67 12.35 -16.46
CA ASP A 49 -9.99 11.16 -15.67
C ASP A 49 -8.94 10.07 -15.92
N ALA A 50 -8.27 9.64 -14.89
CA ALA A 50 -7.29 8.58 -14.96
C ALA A 50 -7.84 7.31 -14.31
N ARG A 51 -7.71 6.19 -15.00
CA ARG A 51 -8.13 4.88 -14.51
C ARG A 51 -6.98 3.91 -14.51
N LEU A 52 -6.90 3.13 -13.46
CA LEU A 52 -5.94 2.06 -13.33
C LEU A 52 -6.54 0.80 -13.97
N GLU A 53 -5.91 0.30 -15.03
CA GLU A 53 -6.42 -0.83 -15.81
C GLU A 53 -5.83 -2.16 -15.33
N ASN A 54 -4.52 -2.21 -15.13
CA ASN A 54 -3.81 -3.39 -14.66
C ASN A 54 -2.65 -3.02 -13.76
N VAL A 55 -2.30 -3.94 -12.86
CA VAL A 55 -1.13 -3.83 -12.01
C VAL A 55 -0.40 -5.16 -11.98
N ALA A 56 0.91 -5.11 -12.07
CA ALA A 56 1.76 -6.25 -11.79
C ALA A 56 2.77 -5.90 -10.69
N VAL A 57 3.00 -6.82 -9.77
CA VAL A 57 3.96 -6.66 -8.69
C VAL A 57 4.91 -7.83 -8.65
N GLY A 58 6.20 -7.54 -8.59
CA GLY A 58 7.26 -8.50 -8.32
C GLY A 58 7.87 -8.27 -6.94
N SER A 59 8.06 -9.33 -6.17
CA SER A 59 8.70 -9.24 -4.86
C SER A 59 9.49 -10.49 -4.52
N ASP A 60 10.55 -10.32 -3.73
CA ASP A 60 11.29 -11.43 -3.13
C ASP A 60 11.09 -11.40 -1.62
N VAL A 61 10.39 -12.39 -1.12
CA VAL A 61 10.05 -12.54 0.30
C VAL A 61 10.75 -13.73 0.94
N GLY A 62 11.72 -14.32 0.23
CA GLY A 62 12.27 -15.62 0.61
C GLY A 62 11.21 -16.71 0.54
N GLN A 63 11.23 -17.66 1.48
CA GLN A 63 10.25 -18.75 1.48
C GLN A 63 8.83 -18.25 1.74
N VAL A 64 7.92 -18.57 0.83
CA VAL A 64 6.49 -18.30 1.00
C VAL A 64 5.89 -19.28 2.01
N ILE A 65 5.29 -18.75 3.06
CA ILE A 65 4.65 -19.59 4.11
C ILE A 65 3.18 -19.83 3.75
N ASP A 66 2.47 -18.78 3.36
CA ASP A 66 1.07 -18.84 2.94
C ASP A 66 0.87 -17.98 1.68
N PRO A 67 0.75 -18.60 0.51
CA PRO A 67 0.61 -17.86 -0.75
C PRO A 67 -0.63 -16.99 -0.81
N ALA A 68 -1.76 -17.45 -0.29
CA ALA A 68 -3.02 -16.70 -0.35
C ALA A 68 -2.97 -15.43 0.50
N THR A 69 -2.46 -15.53 1.73
CA THR A 69 -2.27 -14.37 2.60
C THR A 69 -1.23 -13.40 2.04
N LEU A 70 -0.18 -13.92 1.41
CA LEU A 70 0.84 -13.10 0.76
C LEU A 70 0.25 -12.30 -0.40
N GLU A 71 -0.52 -12.93 -1.28
CA GLU A 71 -1.21 -12.26 -2.38
C GLU A 71 -2.17 -11.20 -1.87
N MET A 72 -2.98 -11.52 -0.86
CA MET A 72 -3.89 -10.55 -0.21
C MET A 72 -3.15 -9.35 0.36
N GLN A 73 -1.92 -9.51 0.85
CA GLN A 73 -1.11 -8.41 1.36
C GLN A 73 -0.74 -7.41 0.25
N PHE A 74 -0.46 -7.88 -0.96
CA PHE A 74 -0.21 -7.01 -2.11
C PHE A 74 -1.49 -6.31 -2.57
N HIS A 75 -2.61 -7.02 -2.62
CA HIS A 75 -3.90 -6.41 -2.93
C HIS A 75 -4.27 -5.30 -1.93
N GLY A 76 -4.13 -5.58 -0.63
CA GLY A 76 -4.41 -4.61 0.41
C GLY A 76 -3.43 -3.44 0.43
N GLY A 77 -2.13 -3.73 0.32
CA GLY A 77 -1.09 -2.70 0.34
C GLY A 77 -1.15 -1.77 -0.87
N PHE A 78 -1.33 -2.31 -2.06
CA PHE A 78 -1.47 -1.50 -3.26
C PHE A 78 -2.82 -0.79 -3.31
N GLY A 79 -3.92 -1.53 -3.12
CA GLY A 79 -5.27 -1.00 -3.23
C GLY A 79 -5.59 0.00 -2.13
N ALA A 80 -5.52 -0.43 -0.87
CA ALA A 80 -5.99 0.38 0.25
C ALA A 80 -5.02 1.49 0.67
N ALA A 81 -3.71 1.31 0.48
CA ALA A 81 -2.74 2.27 0.97
C ALA A 81 -2.17 3.22 -0.09
N CYS A 82 -2.29 2.89 -1.37
CA CYS A 82 -1.48 3.56 -2.37
C CYS A 82 -2.19 3.98 -3.65
N ALA A 83 -2.83 3.07 -4.36
CA ALA A 83 -3.45 3.41 -5.63
C ALA A 83 -4.66 4.30 -5.42
N ASP A 84 -5.41 4.03 -4.36
CA ASP A 84 -6.59 4.79 -4.04
C ASP A 84 -6.26 6.21 -3.65
N THR A 85 -5.32 6.42 -2.75
CA THR A 85 -4.91 7.76 -2.37
C THR A 85 -4.29 8.54 -3.54
N GLY A 86 -3.77 7.85 -4.55
CA GLY A 86 -3.19 8.48 -5.74
C GLY A 86 -4.19 8.94 -6.79
N LEU A 87 -5.31 8.24 -6.95
CA LEU A 87 -6.35 8.57 -7.93
C LEU A 87 -7.62 9.14 -7.30
N MET A 88 -7.67 9.16 -5.98
CA MET A 88 -8.83 9.55 -5.24
C MET A 88 -8.77 10.97 -4.75
N GLU A 89 -9.72 11.25 -3.96
CA GLU A 89 -10.00 12.56 -3.48
C GLU A 89 -8.95 13.09 -2.53
N GLU A 90 -8.55 14.30 -2.78
CA GLU A 90 -7.71 15.07 -1.89
C GLU A 90 -8.40 15.28 -0.54
N ASN A 91 -7.66 15.13 0.56
CA ASN A 91 -8.12 15.55 1.86
C ASN A 91 -8.16 17.07 1.90
N VAL A 92 -9.35 17.63 1.77
CA VAL A 92 -9.52 19.09 1.73
C VAL A 92 -9.47 19.66 3.14
N ILE A 93 -8.52 20.55 3.37
CA ILE A 93 -8.34 21.25 4.64
C ILE A 93 -8.59 22.73 4.43
N ASP A 94 -9.50 23.29 5.21
CA ASP A 94 -9.64 24.73 5.32
C ASP A 94 -8.40 25.34 5.97
N ARG A 95 -7.54 25.95 5.18
CA ARG A 95 -6.23 26.44 5.63
C ARG A 95 -6.29 27.47 6.77
N PRO A 96 -7.24 28.41 6.78
CA PRO A 96 -7.36 29.40 7.87
C PRO A 96 -7.68 28.78 9.22
N THR A 97 -8.50 27.73 9.25
CA THR A 97 -8.99 27.14 10.51
C THR A 97 -8.34 25.81 10.84
N GLY A 98 -7.66 25.17 9.89
CA GLY A 98 -7.13 23.81 10.02
C GLY A 98 -8.21 22.70 10.03
N ARG A 99 -9.46 23.05 9.71
CA ARG A 99 -10.58 22.12 9.71
C ARG A 99 -10.53 21.19 8.49
N ALA A 100 -10.62 19.87 8.72
CA ALA A 100 -10.83 18.92 7.65
C ALA A 100 -12.26 19.07 7.09
N MET A 101 -12.37 19.35 5.80
CA MET A 101 -13.65 19.48 5.10
C MET A 101 -14.17 18.14 4.63
N THR A 102 -13.28 17.15 4.45
CA THR A 102 -13.57 15.75 4.09
C THR A 102 -13.46 14.84 5.31
N GLY A 103 -14.01 15.28 6.46
CA GLY A 103 -13.85 14.61 7.75
C GLY A 103 -14.75 13.38 7.97
N SER A 104 -15.57 13.00 6.99
CA SER A 104 -16.44 11.84 7.07
C SER A 104 -16.30 10.94 5.84
N MET A 105 -16.69 9.67 5.95
CA MET A 105 -16.70 8.73 4.81
C MET A 105 -17.74 9.07 3.75
N ILE A 106 -18.62 10.02 4.00
CA ILE A 106 -19.57 10.55 3.01
C ILE A 106 -18.84 11.55 2.11
N ASP A 107 -17.98 12.36 2.69
CA ASP A 107 -17.26 13.43 2.00
C ASP A 107 -15.95 12.93 1.39
N TYR A 108 -15.27 12.02 2.09
CA TYR A 108 -14.06 11.36 1.60
C TYR A 108 -14.43 10.20 0.69
N LYS A 109 -14.09 10.31 -0.59
CA LYS A 109 -14.44 9.31 -1.59
C LYS A 109 -13.39 8.21 -1.63
N TRP A 110 -13.86 7.01 -1.35
CA TRP A 110 -13.09 5.80 -1.45
C TRP A 110 -13.48 5.04 -2.71
N ARG A 111 -12.50 4.49 -3.41
CA ARG A 111 -12.78 3.72 -4.62
C ARG A 111 -13.56 2.46 -4.27
N PRO A 112 -14.69 2.19 -4.93
CA PRO A 112 -15.44 0.97 -4.69
C PRO A 112 -14.67 -0.26 -5.18
N PHE A 113 -14.88 -1.38 -4.51
CA PHE A 113 -14.12 -2.62 -4.74
C PHE A 113 -14.16 -3.10 -6.20
N ASN A 114 -15.26 -2.88 -6.89
CA ASN A 114 -15.43 -3.27 -8.29
C ASN A 114 -14.63 -2.41 -9.30
N GLU A 115 -14.02 -1.34 -8.85
CA GLU A 115 -13.15 -0.48 -9.68
C GLU A 115 -11.66 -0.79 -9.48
N PHE A 116 -11.34 -1.71 -8.57
CA PHE A 116 -9.95 -2.16 -8.43
C PHE A 116 -9.55 -3.02 -9.63
N PRO A 117 -8.40 -2.76 -10.22
CA PRO A 117 -7.88 -3.60 -11.29
C PRO A 117 -7.43 -4.96 -10.73
N PRO A 118 -7.31 -5.96 -11.58
CA PRO A 118 -6.60 -7.18 -11.22
C PRO A 118 -5.12 -6.84 -10.91
N ILE A 119 -4.56 -7.55 -9.94
CA ILE A 119 -3.16 -7.41 -9.57
C ILE A 119 -2.47 -8.75 -9.79
N ASP A 120 -1.54 -8.79 -10.73
CA ASP A 120 -0.70 -9.95 -10.97
C ASP A 120 0.47 -9.95 -9.98
N VAL A 121 0.51 -10.95 -9.11
CA VAL A 121 1.55 -11.08 -8.08
C VAL A 121 2.56 -12.13 -8.49
N VAL A 122 3.81 -11.72 -8.69
CA VAL A 122 4.95 -12.59 -9.02
C VAL A 122 5.91 -12.62 -7.83
N ILE A 123 6.04 -13.79 -7.21
CA ILE A 123 6.91 -13.97 -6.05
C ILE A 123 8.16 -14.71 -6.45
N GLN A 124 9.31 -14.18 -6.04
CA GLN A 124 10.61 -14.80 -6.12
C GLN A 124 10.99 -15.33 -4.74
N GLU A 125 11.49 -16.56 -4.69
CA GLU A 125 11.98 -17.19 -3.47
C GLU A 125 13.51 -17.41 -3.56
N SER A 126 14.27 -16.30 -3.68
CA SER A 126 15.71 -16.39 -3.97
C SER A 126 16.63 -16.21 -2.75
N GLN A 127 16.10 -15.91 -1.59
CA GLN A 127 16.87 -15.55 -0.40
C GLN A 127 16.95 -16.68 0.66
N PRO A 128 17.69 -17.76 0.41
CA PRO A 128 17.62 -18.98 1.24
C PRO A 128 18.19 -18.80 2.66
N ASN A 129 18.99 -17.76 2.92
CA ASN A 129 19.78 -17.62 4.16
C ASN A 129 19.39 -16.40 5.02
N ILE A 130 18.25 -15.77 4.75
CA ILE A 130 17.86 -14.52 5.40
C ILE A 130 17.40 -14.68 6.85
N SER A 131 16.89 -15.86 7.20
CA SER A 131 16.43 -16.16 8.55
C SER A 131 16.42 -17.67 8.77
N ARG A 132 16.26 -18.09 10.03
CA ARG A 132 16.03 -19.50 10.36
C ARG A 132 14.84 -20.10 9.60
N TRP A 133 13.84 -19.29 9.33
CA TRP A 133 12.61 -19.64 8.61
C TRP A 133 12.70 -19.40 7.11
N LYS A 134 13.82 -18.85 6.64
CA LYS A 134 14.05 -18.48 5.23
C LYS A 134 12.99 -17.50 4.67
N ALA A 135 12.19 -16.92 5.51
CA ALA A 135 11.13 -15.98 5.15
C ALA A 135 11.45 -14.58 5.66
N VAL A 136 11.01 -13.58 4.92
CA VAL A 136 11.08 -12.17 5.30
C VAL A 136 9.67 -11.63 5.50
N GLY A 137 9.50 -10.73 6.47
CA GLY A 137 8.22 -10.07 6.68
C GLY A 137 7.84 -9.19 5.49
N LEU A 138 6.59 -9.29 5.07
CA LEU A 138 5.99 -8.46 4.04
C LEU A 138 4.89 -7.63 4.71
N GLY A 139 5.23 -6.46 5.18
CA GLY A 139 4.26 -5.53 5.75
C GLY A 139 3.99 -4.38 4.78
N GLU A 140 4.47 -3.21 5.13
CA GLU A 140 4.20 -1.97 4.40
C GLU A 140 4.91 -1.85 3.05
N ILE A 141 5.90 -2.71 2.77
CA ILE A 141 6.58 -2.69 1.47
C ILE A 141 5.62 -2.97 0.30
N SER A 142 4.54 -3.72 0.56
CA SER A 142 3.49 -3.97 -0.43
C SER A 142 2.79 -2.70 -0.91
N GLY A 143 2.90 -1.62 -0.17
CA GLY A 143 2.30 -0.33 -0.52
C GLY A 143 3.27 0.73 -1.01
N SER A 144 4.57 0.60 -0.74
CA SER A 144 5.50 1.72 -0.83
C SER A 144 5.78 2.23 -2.26
N ALA A 145 5.88 1.35 -3.24
CA ALA A 145 6.25 1.71 -4.61
C ALA A 145 5.05 1.89 -5.57
N GLY A 146 3.85 1.51 -5.13
CA GLY A 146 2.63 1.58 -5.94
C GLY A 146 2.31 2.99 -6.45
N PRO A 147 2.26 4.02 -5.59
CA PRO A 147 1.99 5.39 -6.01
C PRO A 147 2.97 5.90 -7.07
N ALA A 148 4.25 5.61 -6.91
CA ALA A 148 5.26 6.03 -7.87
C ALA A 148 5.05 5.38 -9.24
N ALA A 149 4.76 4.08 -9.29
CA ALA A 149 4.48 3.38 -10.53
C ALA A 149 3.26 3.97 -11.25
N MET A 150 2.20 4.26 -10.51
CA MET A 150 1.00 4.88 -11.04
C MET A 150 1.25 6.29 -11.59
N MET A 151 1.97 7.14 -10.85
CA MET A 151 2.30 8.51 -11.29
C MET A 151 3.17 8.50 -12.54
N MET A 152 4.11 7.54 -12.64
CA MET A 152 4.91 7.35 -13.84
C MET A 152 4.06 6.87 -15.04
N ALA A 153 3.11 5.98 -14.80
CA ALA A 153 2.18 5.53 -15.83
C ALA A 153 1.29 6.67 -16.35
N ILE A 154 0.76 7.53 -15.47
CA ILE A 154 0.01 8.73 -15.85
C ILE A 154 0.90 9.67 -16.68
N SER A 155 2.11 9.94 -16.22
CA SER A 155 3.08 10.77 -16.95
C SER A 155 3.33 10.25 -18.36
N ASN A 156 3.49 8.94 -18.50
CA ASN A 156 3.68 8.29 -19.78
C ASN A 156 2.43 8.40 -20.68
N ALA A 157 1.25 8.20 -20.10
CA ALA A 157 -0.03 8.28 -20.84
C ALA A 157 -0.32 9.67 -21.41
N ILE A 158 0.02 10.73 -20.66
CA ILE A 158 -0.23 12.12 -21.09
C ILE A 158 0.98 12.74 -21.83
N GLY A 159 2.11 12.03 -21.91
CA GLY A 159 3.31 12.47 -22.62
C GLY A 159 4.05 13.64 -21.95
N THR A 160 3.81 13.88 -20.67
CA THR A 160 4.50 14.95 -19.91
C THR A 160 4.75 14.50 -18.48
N ASN A 161 5.78 15.08 -17.84
CA ASN A 161 6.08 14.76 -16.45
C ASN A 161 5.01 15.32 -15.51
N TYR A 162 4.36 14.42 -14.78
CA TYR A 162 3.32 14.75 -13.83
C TYR A 162 3.74 14.29 -12.43
N CYS A 163 3.77 15.23 -11.47
CA CYS A 163 4.28 15.00 -10.12
C CYS A 163 3.32 15.44 -9.01
N GLU A 164 2.10 15.89 -9.34
CA GLU A 164 1.11 16.24 -8.32
C GLU A 164 0.48 14.97 -7.73
N TYR A 165 0.47 14.84 -6.42
CA TYR A 165 -0.13 13.72 -5.71
C TYR A 165 -1.12 14.26 -4.66
N PRO A 166 -2.34 13.76 -4.60
CA PRO A 166 -2.98 12.78 -5.48
C PRO A 166 -3.20 13.31 -6.91
N ALA A 167 -3.36 12.38 -7.86
CA ALA A 167 -3.56 12.70 -9.26
C ALA A 167 -4.98 13.21 -9.52
N SER A 168 -5.16 14.52 -9.41
CA SER A 168 -6.46 15.13 -9.69
C SER A 168 -6.69 15.36 -11.18
N ARG A 169 -7.94 15.24 -11.62
CA ARG A 169 -8.34 15.58 -13.00
C ARG A 169 -7.86 16.95 -13.42
N GLN A 170 -8.00 17.94 -12.54
CA GLN A 170 -7.54 19.30 -12.81
C GLN A 170 -6.02 19.39 -12.93
N GLY A 171 -5.28 18.68 -12.08
CA GLY A 171 -3.82 18.60 -12.14
C GLY A 171 -3.35 17.99 -13.46
N ILE A 172 -3.96 16.89 -13.88
CA ILE A 172 -3.67 16.23 -15.16
C ILE A 172 -3.96 17.16 -16.34
N LEU A 173 -5.11 17.82 -16.36
CA LEU A 173 -5.46 18.79 -17.42
C LEU A 173 -4.51 20.01 -17.44
N ARG A 174 -4.06 20.48 -16.27
CA ARG A 174 -3.03 21.53 -16.19
C ARG A 174 -1.69 21.06 -16.77
N ALA A 175 -1.25 19.86 -16.40
CA ALA A 175 -0.02 19.29 -16.93
C ALA A 175 -0.03 19.16 -18.45
N MET A 176 -1.18 18.87 -19.03
CA MET A 176 -1.38 18.84 -20.50
C MET A 176 -1.55 20.25 -21.13
N GLY A 177 -1.53 21.32 -20.34
CA GLY A 177 -1.76 22.69 -20.84
C GLY A 177 -3.20 23.01 -21.24
N LYS A 178 -4.16 22.17 -20.86
CA LYS A 178 -5.60 22.34 -21.17
C LYS A 178 -6.33 23.22 -20.17
N LEU A 179 -5.79 23.38 -18.96
CA LEU A 179 -6.27 24.32 -17.96
C LEU A 179 -5.19 25.34 -17.63
N LYS A 180 -5.58 26.62 -17.58
CA LYS A 180 -4.70 27.67 -17.08
C LYS A 180 -4.68 27.63 -15.55
N GLU A 181 -3.54 27.92 -14.96
CA GLU A 181 -3.46 28.15 -13.52
C GLU A 181 -4.41 29.29 -13.15
N GLY A 182 -5.34 29.02 -12.24
CA GLY A 182 -6.18 30.07 -11.67
C GLY A 182 -5.30 31.06 -10.90
N LYS A 183 -5.38 32.31 -11.21
CA LYS A 183 -4.74 33.41 -10.47
C LYS A 183 -5.34 33.54 -9.07
#